data_fd2672723e4346f5cf251e064115c13c
#
_entry.id   fd2672723e4346f5cf251e064115c13c
#
_cell.length_a   1.000
_cell.length_b   1.000
_cell.length_c   1.000
_cell.angle_alpha   90.00
_cell.angle_beta   90.00
_cell.angle_gamma   90.00
#
_symmetry.space_group_name_H-M   'P 1'
#
loop_
_entity.id
_entity.type
_entity.pdbx_description
1 polymer ?
#
loop_
_entity_poly.entity_id
_entity_poly.type
_entity_poly.pdbx_seq_one_letter_code
_entity_poly.pdbx_strand_id
1 'polypeptide(L)'
;YLTDIIEILKKEGKAVAAYQMADFDEAMGVNDRVALSTANKIMHRRLNEMHMRNGVTFIDPDTTYIDEGVVIGSDTVIEAGVTIKGKTVIGEDCLIGAHSEIVDSHIGNQVVVKQSVIEESVVREGADVGPYAHLRPKADVGANVHIGNFVEVKNATIDEGTKVGH
;
A
#
# COMPACT_ATOMS: atom_id res chain seq x y z
N TYR A 1 7.17 38.53 10.81
CA TYR A 1 6.59 37.29 10.29
C TYR A 1 6.82 37.18 8.77
N LEU A 2 6.70 35.97 8.20
CA LEU A 2 6.89 35.78 6.75
C LEU A 2 5.88 36.61 5.92
N THR A 3 4.69 36.85 6.46
CA THR A 3 3.64 37.69 5.87
C THR A 3 4.03 39.16 5.73
N ASP A 4 4.99 39.64 6.53
CA ASP A 4 5.43 41.03 6.51
C ASP A 4 6.19 41.35 5.21
N ILE A 5 6.69 40.34 4.52
CA ILE A 5 7.40 40.45 3.23
C ILE A 5 6.50 41.08 2.15
N ILE A 6 5.19 40.85 2.21
CA ILE A 6 4.21 41.40 1.27
C ILE A 6 4.17 42.94 1.41
N GLU A 7 4.15 43.41 2.63
CA GLU A 7 4.14 44.86 2.92
C GLU A 7 5.46 45.52 2.51
N ILE A 8 6.59 44.87 2.80
CA ILE A 8 7.92 45.34 2.42
C ILE A 8 8.04 45.46 0.90
N LEU A 9 7.65 44.41 0.16
CA LEU A 9 7.72 44.42 -1.30
C LEU A 9 6.83 45.49 -1.92
N LYS A 10 5.62 45.73 -1.37
CA LYS A 10 4.75 46.80 -1.81
C LYS A 10 5.35 48.19 -1.57
N LYS A 11 6.00 48.42 -0.43
CA LYS A 11 6.72 49.64 -0.11
C LYS A 11 7.89 49.92 -1.04
N GLU A 12 8.55 48.85 -1.52
CA GLU A 12 9.62 48.92 -2.51
C GLU A 12 9.12 49.06 -3.97
N GLY A 13 7.82 49.17 -4.17
CA GLY A 13 7.20 49.31 -5.50
C GLY A 13 7.26 48.03 -6.36
N LYS A 14 7.49 46.87 -5.75
CA LYS A 14 7.50 45.60 -6.46
C LYS A 14 6.08 45.06 -6.63
N ALA A 15 5.87 44.34 -7.74
CA ALA A 15 4.61 43.68 -8.01
C ALA A 15 4.40 42.49 -7.05
N VAL A 16 3.22 42.44 -6.43
CA VAL A 16 2.78 41.33 -5.58
C VAL A 16 1.44 40.85 -6.09
N ALA A 17 1.33 39.57 -6.37
CA ALA A 17 0.09 38.93 -6.80
C ALA A 17 -0.28 37.76 -5.86
N ALA A 18 -1.58 37.47 -5.76
CA ALA A 18 -2.09 36.30 -5.06
C ALA A 18 -2.35 35.20 -6.07
N TYR A 19 -1.93 33.97 -5.72
CA TYR A 19 -2.29 32.77 -6.44
C TYR A 19 -3.26 31.94 -5.59
N GLN A 20 -4.41 31.62 -6.15
CA GLN A 20 -5.38 30.77 -5.49
C GLN A 20 -5.09 29.30 -5.81
N MET A 21 -4.82 28.50 -4.78
CA MET A 21 -4.63 27.06 -4.94
C MET A 21 -5.95 26.40 -5.33
N ALA A 22 -5.88 25.43 -6.23
CA ALA A 22 -7.05 24.65 -6.65
C ALA A 22 -7.52 23.68 -5.55
N ASP A 23 -6.58 23.16 -4.76
CA ASP A 23 -6.85 22.23 -3.66
C ASP A 23 -6.38 22.84 -2.34
N PHE A 24 -7.33 23.14 -1.46
CA PHE A 24 -7.06 23.75 -0.15
C PHE A 24 -6.28 22.81 0.78
N ASP A 25 -6.43 21.48 0.61
CA ASP A 25 -5.76 20.48 1.44
C ASP A 25 -4.24 20.55 1.30
N GLU A 26 -3.72 21.03 0.16
CA GLU A 26 -2.28 21.19 -0.05
C GLU A 26 -1.64 22.31 0.78
N ALA A 27 -2.45 23.23 1.30
CA ALA A 27 -1.99 24.32 2.18
C ALA A 27 -2.12 24.00 3.67
N MET A 28 -2.56 22.78 4.01
CA MET A 28 -2.84 22.40 5.39
C MET A 28 -1.55 22.34 6.23
N GLY A 29 -1.52 23.14 7.29
CA GLY A 29 -0.47 23.06 8.31
C GLY A 29 -0.71 21.91 9.29
N VAL A 30 0.37 21.21 9.66
CA VAL A 30 0.32 20.11 10.64
C VAL A 30 1.03 20.56 11.92
N ASN A 31 0.24 20.98 12.92
CA ASN A 31 0.75 21.51 14.19
C ASN A 31 0.48 20.59 15.38
N ASP A 32 -0.39 19.61 15.22
CA ASP A 32 -0.74 18.63 16.23
C ASP A 32 -1.05 17.25 15.61
N ARG A 33 -1.33 16.28 16.44
CA ARG A 33 -1.61 14.90 15.98
C ARG A 33 -2.98 14.75 15.32
N VAL A 34 -3.92 15.62 15.59
CA VAL A 34 -5.24 15.63 14.93
C VAL A 34 -5.05 16.08 13.49
N ALA A 35 -4.33 17.17 13.26
CA ALA A 35 -3.98 17.63 11.93
C ALA A 35 -3.12 16.59 11.17
N LEU A 36 -2.17 15.93 11.84
CA LEU A 36 -1.39 14.84 11.26
C LEU A 36 -2.29 13.67 10.81
N SER A 37 -3.24 13.27 11.63
CA SER A 37 -4.20 12.21 11.29
C SER A 37 -5.04 12.58 10.06
N THR A 38 -5.49 13.83 9.99
CA THR A 38 -6.24 14.34 8.84
C THR A 38 -5.38 14.34 7.57
N ALA A 39 -4.14 14.82 7.64
CA ALA A 39 -3.21 14.81 6.52
C ALA A 39 -2.94 13.37 6.01
N ASN A 40 -2.73 12.42 6.91
CA ASN A 40 -2.56 11.01 6.56
C ASN A 40 -3.79 10.46 5.83
N LYS A 41 -5.01 10.75 6.28
CA LYS A 41 -6.23 10.29 5.61
C LYS A 41 -6.37 10.87 4.19
N ILE A 42 -6.03 12.12 4.01
CA ILE A 42 -6.03 12.76 2.69
C ILE A 42 -5.04 12.06 1.77
N MET A 43 -3.82 11.82 2.24
CA MET A 43 -2.79 11.14 1.46
C MET A 43 -3.19 9.70 1.11
N HIS A 44 -3.69 8.93 2.06
CA HIS A 44 -4.18 7.56 1.81
C HIS A 44 -5.31 7.54 0.78
N ARG A 45 -6.25 8.48 0.86
CA ARG A 45 -7.31 8.59 -0.14
C ARG A 45 -6.75 8.84 -1.53
N ARG A 46 -5.80 9.76 -1.67
CA ARG A 46 -5.15 10.06 -2.97
C ARG A 46 -4.44 8.84 -3.55
N LEU A 47 -3.69 8.10 -2.73
CA LEU A 47 -2.99 6.88 -3.15
C LEU A 47 -3.98 5.78 -3.57
N ASN A 48 -5.02 5.55 -2.78
CA ASN A 48 -6.03 4.55 -3.09
C ASN A 48 -6.81 4.91 -4.37
N GLU A 49 -7.18 6.19 -4.55
CA GLU A 49 -7.82 6.66 -5.79
C GLU A 49 -6.92 6.49 -7.02
N MET A 50 -5.62 6.75 -6.89
CA MET A 50 -4.65 6.51 -7.96
C MET A 50 -4.65 5.04 -8.38
N HIS A 51 -4.59 4.11 -7.43
CA HIS A 51 -4.64 2.67 -7.70
C HIS A 51 -5.99 2.25 -8.33
N MET A 52 -7.10 2.77 -7.82
CA MET A 52 -8.44 2.49 -8.39
C MET A 52 -8.56 2.98 -9.84
N ARG A 53 -8.03 4.16 -10.16
CA ARG A 53 -7.99 4.67 -11.54
C ARG A 53 -7.11 3.82 -12.47
N ASN A 54 -6.13 3.12 -11.90
CA ASN A 54 -5.25 2.19 -12.61
C ASN A 54 -5.79 0.75 -12.67
N GLY A 55 -7.07 0.54 -12.30
CA GLY A 55 -7.74 -0.74 -12.45
C GLY A 55 -7.69 -1.66 -11.23
N VAL A 56 -7.29 -1.17 -10.06
CA VAL A 56 -7.32 -1.95 -8.80
C VAL A 56 -8.68 -1.78 -8.12
N THR A 57 -9.28 -2.87 -7.67
CA THR A 57 -10.54 -2.84 -6.92
C THR A 57 -10.27 -2.83 -5.43
N PHE A 58 -10.81 -1.85 -4.72
CA PHE A 58 -10.81 -1.78 -3.26
C PHE A 58 -12.22 -2.04 -2.73
N ILE A 59 -12.38 -3.01 -1.86
CA ILE A 59 -13.69 -3.29 -1.22
C ILE A 59 -14.02 -2.19 -0.22
N ASP A 60 -13.03 -1.74 0.57
CA ASP A 60 -13.17 -0.63 1.50
C ASP A 60 -11.91 0.24 1.49
N PRO A 61 -11.86 1.27 0.64
CA PRO A 61 -10.69 2.14 0.57
C PRO A 61 -10.44 2.95 1.85
N ASP A 62 -11.45 3.16 2.70
CA ASP A 62 -11.30 3.93 3.94
C ASP A 62 -10.54 3.16 5.05
N THR A 63 -10.53 1.83 4.99
CA THR A 63 -9.80 0.98 5.95
C THR A 63 -8.53 0.38 5.38
N THR A 64 -8.18 0.69 4.14
CA THR A 64 -7.02 0.14 3.44
C THR A 64 -5.89 1.16 3.39
N TYR A 65 -4.69 0.75 3.80
CA TYR A 65 -3.50 1.62 3.89
C TYR A 65 -2.41 1.13 2.96
N ILE A 66 -2.10 1.94 1.93
CA ILE A 66 -1.08 1.64 0.93
C ILE A 66 -0.01 2.72 0.98
N ASP A 67 1.27 2.34 1.12
CA ASP A 67 2.39 3.27 1.06
C ASP A 67 2.64 3.77 -0.38
N GLU A 68 3.22 4.96 -0.51
CA GLU A 68 3.49 5.61 -1.80
C GLU A 68 4.36 4.75 -2.75
N GLY A 69 5.30 3.97 -2.20
CA GLY A 69 6.22 3.14 -3.00
C GLY A 69 5.62 1.86 -3.55
N VAL A 70 4.38 1.54 -3.21
CA VAL A 70 3.71 0.29 -3.60
C VAL A 70 3.21 0.34 -5.04
N VAL A 71 3.42 -0.75 -5.77
CA VAL A 71 2.90 -0.95 -7.13
C VAL A 71 1.91 -2.11 -7.13
N ILE A 72 0.74 -1.93 -7.73
CA ILE A 72 -0.30 -2.97 -7.80
C ILE A 72 -0.78 -3.07 -9.25
N GLY A 73 -0.78 -4.29 -9.78
CA GLY A 73 -1.27 -4.59 -11.12
C GLY A 73 -2.80 -4.47 -11.24
N SER A 74 -3.28 -4.29 -12.48
CA SER A 74 -4.70 -4.17 -12.78
C SER A 74 -5.48 -5.44 -12.42
N ASP A 75 -6.79 -5.29 -12.18
CA ASP A 75 -7.72 -6.38 -11.85
C ASP A 75 -7.42 -7.12 -10.52
N THR A 76 -6.46 -6.61 -9.75
CA THR A 76 -6.23 -7.06 -8.37
C THR A 76 -7.29 -6.49 -7.44
N VAL A 77 -7.80 -7.33 -6.55
CA VAL A 77 -8.81 -6.97 -5.55
C VAL A 77 -8.15 -6.88 -4.17
N ILE A 78 -8.34 -5.75 -3.52
CA ILE A 78 -7.86 -5.48 -2.15
C ILE A 78 -9.08 -5.44 -1.23
N GLU A 79 -9.14 -6.36 -0.29
CA GLU A 79 -10.22 -6.43 0.69
C GLU A 79 -10.03 -5.43 1.85
N ALA A 80 -11.03 -5.34 2.73
CA ALA A 80 -11.04 -4.39 3.84
C ALA A 80 -9.89 -4.61 4.84
N GLY A 81 -9.37 -3.54 5.41
CA GLY A 81 -8.38 -3.59 6.47
C GLY A 81 -6.98 -4.06 6.05
N VAL A 82 -6.72 -4.14 4.75
CA VAL A 82 -5.39 -4.52 4.22
C VAL A 82 -4.40 -3.39 4.42
N THR A 83 -3.17 -3.73 4.77
CA THR A 83 -2.04 -2.80 4.86
C THR A 83 -0.90 -3.28 3.97
N ILE A 84 -0.43 -2.43 3.04
CA ILE A 84 0.67 -2.74 2.14
C ILE A 84 1.73 -1.64 2.25
N LYS A 85 2.94 -2.02 2.61
CA LYS A 85 4.01 -1.10 2.99
C LYS A 85 5.27 -1.23 2.15
N GLY A 86 6.09 -0.20 2.24
CA GLY A 86 7.43 -0.17 1.69
C GLY A 86 7.46 -0.22 0.16
N LYS A 87 8.35 -1.04 -0.37
CA LYS A 87 8.53 -1.21 -1.83
C LYS A 87 7.88 -2.49 -2.35
N THR A 88 6.70 -2.80 -1.83
CA THR A 88 5.94 -3.99 -2.26
C THR A 88 5.44 -3.83 -3.69
N VAL A 89 5.57 -4.91 -4.45
CA VAL A 89 5.03 -5.04 -5.81
C VAL A 89 4.03 -6.20 -5.82
N ILE A 90 2.82 -5.93 -6.25
CA ILE A 90 1.75 -6.93 -6.43
C ILE A 90 1.39 -6.98 -7.92
N GLY A 91 1.29 -8.18 -8.45
CA GLY A 91 0.95 -8.42 -9.84
C GLY A 91 -0.54 -8.18 -10.17
N GLU A 92 -0.94 -8.66 -11.32
CA GLU A 92 -2.32 -8.59 -11.84
C GLU A 92 -3.17 -9.76 -11.35
N ASP A 93 -4.50 -9.59 -11.36
CA ASP A 93 -5.49 -10.63 -11.05
C ASP A 93 -5.29 -11.29 -9.68
N CYS A 94 -4.71 -10.57 -8.71
CA CYS A 94 -4.53 -11.05 -7.35
C CYS A 94 -5.76 -10.80 -6.48
N LEU A 95 -5.89 -11.59 -5.41
CA LEU A 95 -6.82 -11.32 -4.31
C LEU A 95 -6.02 -11.16 -3.01
N ILE A 96 -6.03 -9.97 -2.45
CA ILE A 96 -5.42 -9.69 -1.15
C ILE A 96 -6.54 -9.61 -0.11
N GLY A 97 -6.64 -10.68 0.65
CA GLY A 97 -7.71 -10.90 1.61
C GLY A 97 -7.66 -9.98 2.82
N ALA A 98 -8.81 -9.78 3.43
CA ALA A 98 -9.03 -8.84 4.52
C ALA A 98 -7.99 -9.00 5.65
N HIS A 99 -7.56 -7.85 6.19
CA HIS A 99 -6.60 -7.76 7.29
C HIS A 99 -5.23 -8.40 7.03
N SER A 100 -4.86 -8.63 5.78
CA SER A 100 -3.50 -9.02 5.43
C SER A 100 -2.54 -7.84 5.54
N GLU A 101 -1.30 -8.13 5.93
CA GLU A 101 -0.20 -7.16 5.94
C GLU A 101 0.92 -7.66 5.03
N ILE A 102 1.35 -6.80 4.09
CA ILE A 102 2.42 -7.12 3.14
C ILE A 102 3.45 -6.00 3.17
N VAL A 103 4.70 -6.34 3.44
CA VAL A 103 5.81 -5.39 3.61
C VAL A 103 7.01 -5.79 2.75
N ASP A 104 7.53 -4.86 1.95
CA ASP A 104 8.76 -5.03 1.16
C ASP A 104 8.84 -6.37 0.41
N SER A 105 7.73 -6.80 -0.17
CA SER A 105 7.58 -8.13 -0.77
C SER A 105 7.20 -8.05 -2.25
N HIS A 106 7.45 -9.13 -2.97
CA HIS A 106 7.07 -9.30 -4.36
C HIS A 106 6.01 -10.39 -4.51
N ILE A 107 4.84 -10.02 -4.95
CA ILE A 107 3.69 -10.91 -5.17
C ILE A 107 3.46 -11.00 -6.68
N GLY A 108 3.55 -12.18 -7.24
CA GLY A 108 3.32 -12.45 -8.66
C GLY A 108 1.85 -12.31 -9.07
N ASN A 109 1.56 -12.61 -10.32
CA ASN A 109 0.18 -12.56 -10.84
C ASN A 109 -0.67 -13.70 -10.27
N GLN A 110 -1.98 -13.50 -10.21
CA GLN A 110 -2.96 -14.53 -9.84
C GLN A 110 -2.72 -15.18 -8.47
N VAL A 111 -2.07 -14.44 -7.56
CA VAL A 111 -1.82 -14.88 -6.20
C VAL A 111 -3.03 -14.57 -5.31
N VAL A 112 -3.36 -15.51 -4.44
CA VAL A 112 -4.39 -15.33 -3.42
C VAL A 112 -3.73 -15.30 -2.04
N VAL A 113 -3.89 -14.20 -1.32
CA VAL A 113 -3.46 -14.06 0.08
C VAL A 113 -4.70 -13.95 0.94
N LYS A 114 -4.80 -14.79 1.95
CA LYS A 114 -5.93 -14.78 2.90
C LYS A 114 -5.40 -14.45 4.29
N GLN A 115 -5.80 -13.31 4.85
CA GLN A 115 -5.58 -12.92 6.24
C GLN A 115 -4.22 -13.38 6.80
N SER A 116 -3.14 -12.92 6.18
CA SER A 116 -1.78 -13.39 6.44
C SER A 116 -0.79 -12.23 6.48
N VAL A 117 0.40 -12.48 7.03
CA VAL A 117 1.50 -11.53 7.09
C VAL A 117 2.62 -11.98 6.16
N ILE A 118 3.11 -11.09 5.30
CA ILE A 118 4.18 -11.36 4.33
C ILE A 118 5.21 -10.24 4.43
N GLU A 119 6.45 -10.58 4.77
CA GLU A 119 7.54 -9.63 4.99
C GLU A 119 8.78 -10.03 4.18
N GLU A 120 9.35 -9.10 3.43
CA GLU A 120 10.60 -9.27 2.67
C GLU A 120 10.68 -10.62 1.94
N SER A 121 9.60 -11.01 1.30
CA SER A 121 9.41 -12.34 0.71
C SER A 121 8.97 -12.26 -0.76
N VAL A 122 9.12 -13.36 -1.45
CA VAL A 122 8.65 -13.55 -2.82
C VAL A 122 7.56 -14.62 -2.86
N VAL A 123 6.43 -14.30 -3.47
CA VAL A 123 5.33 -15.24 -3.74
C VAL A 123 5.08 -15.24 -5.25
N ARG A 124 5.29 -16.38 -5.89
CA ARG A 124 5.24 -16.48 -7.35
C ARG A 124 3.83 -16.74 -7.84
N GLU A 125 3.66 -16.62 -9.15
CA GLU A 125 2.37 -16.69 -9.86
C GLU A 125 1.52 -17.90 -9.43
N GLY A 126 0.22 -17.65 -9.24
CA GLY A 126 -0.78 -18.68 -8.96
C GLY A 126 -0.69 -19.34 -7.59
N ALA A 127 0.23 -18.90 -6.72
CA ALA A 127 0.29 -19.42 -5.36
C ALA A 127 -0.85 -18.90 -4.49
N ASP A 128 -1.21 -19.65 -3.47
CA ASP A 128 -2.16 -19.21 -2.45
C ASP A 128 -1.56 -19.36 -1.04
N VAL A 129 -1.82 -18.35 -0.20
CA VAL A 129 -1.21 -18.21 1.13
C VAL A 129 -2.29 -17.95 2.17
N GLY A 130 -2.29 -18.77 3.21
CA GLY A 130 -3.14 -18.58 4.37
C GLY A 130 -4.44 -19.42 4.38
N PRO A 131 -5.35 -19.11 5.31
CA PRO A 131 -5.29 -17.97 6.24
C PRO A 131 -4.27 -18.15 7.38
N TYR A 132 -3.93 -17.03 8.04
CA TYR A 132 -3.07 -16.99 9.22
C TYR A 132 -1.67 -17.57 8.99
N ALA A 133 -1.13 -17.41 7.80
CA ALA A 133 0.25 -17.75 7.49
C ALA A 133 1.17 -16.55 7.75
N HIS A 134 2.44 -16.82 8.05
CA HIS A 134 3.47 -15.82 8.22
C HIS A 134 4.68 -16.14 7.36
N LEU A 135 4.83 -15.41 6.25
CA LEU A 135 6.04 -15.47 5.44
C LEU A 135 7.01 -14.41 5.94
N ARG A 136 8.12 -14.86 6.49
CA ARG A 136 9.17 -14.02 7.08
C ARG A 136 10.31 -13.80 6.08
N PRO A 137 11.22 -12.86 6.39
CA PRO A 137 12.26 -12.46 5.47
C PRO A 137 12.99 -13.62 4.79
N LYS A 138 13.16 -13.49 3.46
CA LYS A 138 13.79 -14.47 2.55
C LYS A 138 13.00 -15.75 2.37
N ALA A 139 11.69 -15.76 2.59
CA ALA A 139 10.84 -16.81 2.08
C ALA A 139 10.66 -16.63 0.56
N ASP A 140 10.86 -17.67 -0.21
CA ASP A 140 10.63 -17.72 -1.66
C ASP A 140 9.63 -18.84 -1.96
N VAL A 141 8.39 -18.45 -2.21
CA VAL A 141 7.27 -19.36 -2.46
C VAL A 141 7.08 -19.50 -3.96
N GLY A 142 7.30 -20.70 -4.48
CA GLY A 142 7.24 -21.04 -5.90
C GLY A 142 5.83 -20.88 -6.52
N ALA A 143 5.78 -20.96 -7.85
CA ALA A 143 4.52 -20.87 -8.57
C ALA A 143 3.57 -22.00 -8.17
N ASN A 144 2.26 -21.69 -8.10
CA ASN A 144 1.20 -22.65 -7.79
C ASN A 144 1.38 -23.41 -6.45
N VAL A 145 2.17 -22.86 -5.54
CA VAL A 145 2.34 -23.41 -4.19
C VAL A 145 1.11 -23.09 -3.34
N HIS A 146 0.72 -24.06 -2.53
CA HIS A 146 -0.30 -23.88 -1.49
C HIS A 146 0.36 -23.78 -0.11
N ILE A 147 0.22 -22.64 0.55
CA ILE A 147 0.58 -22.45 1.96
C ILE A 147 -0.70 -22.37 2.78
N GLY A 148 -0.94 -23.39 3.58
CA GLY A 148 -2.16 -23.49 4.39
C GLY A 148 -2.14 -22.61 5.66
N ASN A 149 -3.08 -22.90 6.55
CA ASN A 149 -3.28 -22.12 7.76
C ASN A 149 -2.20 -22.39 8.83
N PHE A 150 -1.84 -21.32 9.56
CA PHE A 150 -0.87 -21.35 10.65
C PHE A 150 0.54 -21.83 10.24
N VAL A 151 0.91 -21.67 8.98
CA VAL A 151 2.24 -21.99 8.46
C VAL A 151 3.15 -20.78 8.61
N GLU A 152 4.35 -21.01 9.15
CA GLU A 152 5.44 -20.03 9.16
C GLU A 152 6.55 -20.50 8.22
N VAL A 153 7.01 -19.61 7.32
CA VAL A 153 8.16 -19.87 6.44
C VAL A 153 9.19 -18.76 6.62
N LYS A 154 10.43 -19.11 6.89
CA LYS A 154 11.54 -18.17 7.05
C LYS A 154 12.78 -18.67 6.33
N ASN A 155 13.40 -17.79 5.52
CA ASN A 155 14.68 -18.09 4.85
C ASN A 155 14.70 -19.47 4.19
N ALA A 156 13.67 -19.77 3.42
CA ALA A 156 13.47 -21.07 2.76
C ALA A 156 12.81 -20.89 1.41
N THR A 157 13.15 -21.77 0.49
CA THR A 157 12.51 -21.87 -0.82
C THR A 157 11.52 -23.03 -0.81
N ILE A 158 10.31 -22.78 -1.25
CA ILE A 158 9.27 -23.78 -1.47
C ILE A 158 9.11 -23.95 -2.98
N ASP A 159 9.42 -25.13 -3.49
CA ASP A 159 9.40 -25.39 -4.93
C ASP A 159 7.98 -25.37 -5.51
N GLU A 160 7.90 -25.12 -6.82
CA GLU A 160 6.64 -25.05 -7.58
C GLU A 160 5.70 -26.22 -7.28
N GLY A 161 4.41 -25.91 -7.13
CA GLY A 161 3.34 -26.86 -6.93
C GLY A 161 3.34 -27.59 -5.57
N THR A 162 4.24 -27.22 -4.67
CA THR A 162 4.31 -27.82 -3.33
C THR A 162 3.07 -27.43 -2.50
N LYS A 163 2.61 -28.36 -1.68
CA LYS A 163 1.49 -28.13 -0.74
C LYS A 163 1.97 -28.26 0.69
N VAL A 164 1.89 -27.16 1.42
CA VAL A 164 2.18 -27.08 2.85
C VAL A 164 0.86 -26.83 3.57
N GLY A 165 0.24 -27.88 4.08
CA GLY A 165 -1.14 -27.83 4.55
C GLY A 165 -1.35 -27.09 5.87
N HIS A 166 -0.48 -27.33 6.84
CA HIS A 166 -0.55 -26.71 8.19
C HIS A 166 0.69 -27.07 9.01
#